data_fbd9f4ca29ae4cda6e3acfe1cef0979b
#
_entry.id   fbd9f4ca29ae4cda6e3acfe1cef0979b
#
_cell.length_a   1.000
_cell.length_b   1.000
_cell.length_c   1.000
_cell.angle_alpha   90.00
_cell.angle_beta   90.00
_cell.angle_gamma   90.00
#
_symmetry.space_group_name_H-M   'P 1'
#
loop_
_entity.id
_entity.type
_entity.pdbx_description
1 polymer ?
#
loop_
_entity_poly.entity_id
_entity_poly.type
_entity_poly.pdbx_seq_one_letter_code
_entity_poly.pdbx_strand_id
1 'polypeptide(L)'
;MLXVSILIIYILFNTSIIQSPNLSHAPSKEKMKKEKQREPQTNTVSYGLKDDQGQHIDNGSEITSENNKINVSLSFVHNINEDRKYGLIVLEDYEQKPFKIDDTPNAVSHYSFDIKPNSSITTKIHLQISPTASELTFLIIKKPEYKLKDNDLNKAAILEEVLSMRYSINTPHKDNEKIKPTPVQPKNVLKDDLYEPLFVTKNEEKLQVVLSENEGKELTISSGNETTEEMSYAIVAFKDWEQVELLNNKKVAYTTVAPETRQIFNFTLPIVEQESNFQLVAFPFPYKVSKNNYMNQQAFGSFRIVIKNEQ
;
A
#
# COMPACT_ATOMS: atom_id res chain seq x y z
N MET A 1 -24.29 7.67 11.78
CA MET A 1 -24.84 7.79 10.45
C MET A 1 -23.83 8.36 9.43
N LEU A 2 -22.58 8.10 9.61
CA LEU A 2 -21.50 8.57 8.69
C LEU A 2 -20.64 7.44 8.05
N UNK A 3 -20.89 6.45 8.43
CA UNK A 3 -20.14 5.39 7.94
C UNK A 3 -20.57 4.75 6.70
N VAL A 4 -21.72 4.91 6.60
CA VAL A 4 -22.27 4.37 5.37
C VAL A 4 -21.73 5.15 4.15
N SER A 5 -21.42 6.42 4.35
CA SER A 5 -20.97 7.28 3.24
C SER A 5 -19.54 6.96 2.77
N ILE A 6 -18.68 6.48 3.65
CA ILE A 6 -17.28 6.17 3.30
C ILE A 6 -17.19 4.85 2.50
N LEU A 7 -18.04 3.88 2.85
CA LEU A 7 -18.10 2.61 2.10
C LEU A 7 -18.62 2.80 0.67
N ILE A 8 -19.55 3.74 0.49
CA ILE A 8 -20.12 4.05 -0.85
C ILE A 8 -19.05 4.68 -1.75
N ILE A 9 -18.15 5.50 -1.18
CA ILE A 9 -17.06 6.13 -1.96
C ILE A 9 -16.04 5.07 -2.40
N TYR A 10 -15.75 4.08 -1.57
CA TYR A 10 -14.81 3.00 -1.90
C TYR A 10 -15.32 2.10 -3.04
N ILE A 11 -16.64 1.88 -3.09
CA ILE A 11 -17.28 1.06 -4.14
C ILE A 11 -17.38 1.84 -5.46
N LEU A 12 -17.60 3.15 -5.41
CA LEU A 12 -17.78 3.96 -6.62
C LEU A 12 -16.51 4.17 -7.45
N PHE A 13 -15.32 4.04 -6.84
CA PHE A 13 -14.07 4.20 -7.58
C PHE A 13 -13.51 2.91 -8.18
N ASN A 14 -14.08 1.75 -7.80
CA ASN A 14 -13.61 0.44 -8.31
C ASN A 14 -14.58 -0.21 -9.33
N THR A 15 -15.75 0.39 -9.55
CA THR A 15 -16.67 -0.12 -10.56
C THR A 15 -16.73 0.85 -11.74
N SER A 16 -16.40 0.35 -12.92
CA SER A 16 -16.70 1.04 -14.17
C SER A 16 -18.21 1.16 -14.27
N ILE A 17 -18.76 2.34 -14.03
CA ILE A 17 -20.19 2.58 -14.20
C ILE A 17 -20.47 2.60 -15.71
N ILE A 18 -21.08 1.55 -16.21
CA ILE A 18 -21.64 1.53 -17.56
C ILE A 18 -22.93 2.36 -17.50
N GLN A 19 -22.82 3.63 -17.88
CA GLN A 19 -24.04 4.42 -18.10
C GLN A 19 -24.71 3.95 -19.39
N SER A 20 -25.94 3.49 -19.29
CA SER A 20 -26.74 3.20 -20.46
C SER A 20 -27.05 4.50 -21.23
N PRO A 21 -26.89 4.54 -22.55
CA PRO A 21 -27.11 5.74 -23.31
C PRO A 21 -28.61 6.05 -23.41
N ASN A 22 -28.97 7.30 -23.16
CA ASN A 22 -30.31 7.80 -23.44
C ASN A 22 -30.56 7.80 -24.96
N LEU A 23 -31.54 7.04 -25.38
CA LEU A 23 -31.98 6.94 -26.75
C LEU A 23 -32.76 8.19 -27.14
N SER A 24 -32.12 9.18 -27.72
CA SER A 24 -32.79 10.15 -28.54
C SER A 24 -31.82 10.74 -29.57
N HIS A 25 -32.11 10.48 -30.84
CA HIS A 25 -31.46 10.90 -32.08
C HIS A 25 -30.27 10.07 -32.53
N ALA A 26 -30.41 9.42 -33.67
CA ALA A 26 -29.34 8.69 -34.34
C ALA A 26 -28.24 9.66 -34.81
N PRO A 27 -26.98 9.42 -34.45
CA PRO A 27 -25.89 10.28 -34.86
C PRO A 27 -25.55 10.10 -36.35
N SER A 28 -25.07 11.16 -36.99
CA SER A 28 -24.65 11.13 -38.40
C SER A 28 -23.45 10.17 -38.58
N LYS A 29 -23.31 9.59 -39.78
CA LYS A 29 -22.26 8.63 -40.12
C LYS A 29 -20.84 9.16 -39.86
N GLU A 30 -20.64 10.46 -39.88
CA GLU A 30 -19.36 11.11 -39.59
C GLU A 30 -19.04 11.14 -38.09
N LYS A 31 -20.05 11.32 -37.25
CA LYS A 31 -19.89 11.27 -35.79
C LYS A 31 -19.60 9.85 -35.33
N MET A 32 -20.24 8.84 -35.97
CA MET A 32 -19.95 7.43 -35.63
C MET A 32 -18.52 7.01 -36.01
N LYS A 33 -17.94 7.61 -37.05
CA LYS A 33 -16.55 7.33 -37.47
C LYS A 33 -15.52 7.93 -36.47
N LYS A 34 -15.84 9.10 -35.91
CA LYS A 34 -14.98 9.73 -34.88
C LYS A 34 -15.11 9.08 -33.49
N GLU A 35 -16.29 8.56 -33.16
CA GLU A 35 -16.50 7.86 -31.90
C GLU A 35 -15.88 6.46 -31.90
N LYS A 36 -15.82 5.79 -33.04
CA LYS A 36 -15.15 4.49 -33.16
C LYS A 36 -13.62 4.55 -33.00
N GLN A 37 -13.03 5.74 -33.04
CA GLN A 37 -11.57 5.92 -32.88
C GLN A 37 -11.14 6.29 -31.46
N ARG A 38 -12.08 6.49 -30.55
CA ARG A 38 -11.77 6.66 -29.12
C ARG A 38 -12.00 5.33 -28.42
N GLU A 39 -10.96 4.51 -28.37
CA GLU A 39 -10.95 3.42 -27.39
C GLU A 39 -11.18 4.04 -26.00
N PRO A 40 -12.04 3.45 -25.16
CA PRO A 40 -12.21 3.97 -23.82
C PRO A 40 -10.85 3.96 -23.13
N GLN A 41 -10.36 5.13 -22.76
CA GLN A 41 -9.14 5.26 -21.98
C GLN A 41 -9.41 4.60 -20.62
N THR A 42 -8.87 3.41 -20.45
CA THR A 42 -8.88 2.75 -19.14
C THR A 42 -7.82 3.44 -18.29
N ASN A 43 -8.25 4.28 -17.35
CA ASN A 43 -7.34 4.92 -16.38
C ASN A 43 -6.85 3.86 -15.39
N THR A 44 -5.93 3.00 -15.85
CA THR A 44 -5.45 1.85 -15.07
C THR A 44 -3.94 1.80 -15.02
N VAL A 45 -3.42 1.20 -13.98
CA VAL A 45 -2.02 0.77 -13.92
C VAL A 45 -1.99 -0.76 -13.80
N SER A 46 -1.00 -1.37 -14.45
CA SER A 46 -0.68 -2.79 -14.30
C SER A 46 0.76 -2.91 -13.86
N TYR A 47 1.03 -3.81 -12.94
CA TYR A 47 2.37 -3.96 -12.39
C TYR A 47 2.59 -5.42 -12.00
N GLY A 48 3.85 -5.84 -12.05
CA GLY A 48 4.23 -7.20 -11.72
C GLY A 48 5.74 -7.36 -11.73
N LEU A 49 6.20 -8.50 -11.24
CA LEU A 49 7.61 -8.85 -11.32
C LEU A 49 7.85 -9.89 -12.42
N LYS A 50 9.05 -9.84 -12.96
CA LYS A 50 9.59 -10.85 -13.88
C LYS A 50 10.91 -11.36 -13.33
N ASP A 51 11.19 -12.62 -13.57
CA ASP A 51 12.48 -13.22 -13.23
C ASP A 51 13.57 -12.81 -14.24
N ASP A 52 14.79 -13.30 -14.05
CA ASP A 52 15.94 -13.03 -14.94
C ASP A 52 15.73 -13.52 -16.37
N GLN A 53 14.81 -14.44 -16.58
CA GLN A 53 14.47 -14.98 -17.91
C GLN A 53 13.30 -14.22 -18.55
N GLY A 54 12.77 -13.21 -17.86
CA GLY A 54 11.65 -12.41 -18.33
C GLY A 54 10.28 -13.04 -18.12
N GLN A 55 10.21 -14.15 -17.36
CA GLN A 55 8.94 -14.82 -17.06
C GLN A 55 8.24 -14.11 -15.90
N HIS A 56 6.93 -13.94 -16.02
CA HIS A 56 6.12 -13.31 -14.99
C HIS A 56 6.13 -14.15 -13.70
N ILE A 57 6.30 -13.48 -12.56
CA ILE A 57 6.22 -14.08 -11.23
C ILE A 57 4.86 -13.70 -10.64
N ASP A 58 3.99 -14.69 -10.48
CA ASP A 58 2.65 -14.47 -9.93
C ASP A 58 2.71 -13.94 -8.50
N ASN A 59 1.92 -12.91 -8.20
CA ASN A 59 1.78 -12.38 -6.85
C ASN A 59 1.31 -13.49 -5.89
N GLY A 60 1.96 -13.61 -4.74
CA GLY A 60 1.67 -14.68 -3.77
C GLY A 60 2.48 -15.95 -3.98
N SER A 61 3.28 -16.04 -5.04
CA SER A 61 4.13 -17.22 -5.28
C SER A 61 5.40 -17.17 -4.42
N GLU A 62 6.18 -18.25 -4.51
CA GLU A 62 7.47 -18.37 -3.85
C GLU A 62 8.58 -17.91 -4.79
N ILE A 63 9.50 -17.11 -4.28
CA ILE A 63 10.73 -16.72 -4.98
C ILE A 63 11.89 -17.47 -4.33
N THR A 64 12.74 -18.08 -5.17
CA THR A 64 13.95 -18.75 -4.70
C THR A 64 15.11 -17.78 -4.71
N SER A 65 15.86 -17.71 -3.62
CA SER A 65 17.09 -16.93 -3.55
C SER A 65 18.29 -17.80 -3.92
N GLU A 66 19.24 -17.22 -4.61
CA GLU A 66 20.52 -17.85 -4.93
C GLU A 66 21.63 -17.12 -4.17
N ASN A 67 22.26 -17.82 -3.24
CA ASN A 67 23.31 -17.25 -2.37
C ASN A 67 22.82 -15.96 -1.66
N ASN A 68 21.57 -16.00 -1.15
CA ASN A 68 20.90 -14.90 -0.48
C ASN A 68 20.73 -13.67 -1.40
N LYS A 69 20.67 -13.90 -2.71
CA LYS A 69 20.43 -12.84 -3.71
C LYS A 69 19.14 -13.12 -4.45
N ILE A 70 18.41 -12.07 -4.73
CA ILE A 70 17.22 -12.10 -5.56
C ILE A 70 17.38 -11.02 -6.63
N ASN A 71 17.25 -11.41 -7.88
CA ASN A 71 17.24 -10.52 -9.04
C ASN A 71 15.90 -10.63 -9.72
N VAL A 72 15.20 -9.52 -9.86
CA VAL A 72 13.89 -9.46 -10.50
C VAL A 72 13.79 -8.17 -11.31
N SER A 73 12.80 -8.09 -12.17
CA SER A 73 12.48 -6.86 -12.89
C SER A 73 11.06 -6.42 -12.56
N LEU A 74 10.90 -5.17 -12.13
CA LEU A 74 9.59 -4.54 -12.02
C LEU A 74 9.12 -4.16 -13.43
N SER A 75 7.95 -4.65 -13.81
CA SER A 75 7.24 -4.23 -15.02
C SER A 75 6.06 -3.37 -14.58
N PHE A 76 5.96 -2.14 -15.08
CA PHE A 76 4.92 -1.20 -14.72
C PHE A 76 4.34 -0.57 -15.98
N VAL A 77 3.04 -0.75 -16.20
CA VAL A 77 2.31 -0.22 -17.36
C VAL A 77 1.33 0.86 -16.86
N HIS A 78 1.41 2.04 -17.44
CA HIS A 78 0.70 3.24 -17.01
C HIS A 78 -0.28 3.68 -18.11
N ASN A 79 -1.53 3.22 -18.03
CA ASN A 79 -2.58 3.57 -18.99
C ASN A 79 -3.40 4.76 -18.46
N ILE A 80 -2.70 5.80 -18.02
CA ILE A 80 -3.29 7.04 -17.51
C ILE A 80 -2.74 8.19 -18.36
N ASN A 81 -3.61 9.11 -18.73
CA ASN A 81 -3.26 10.22 -19.63
C ASN A 81 -2.69 11.43 -18.86
N GLU A 82 -1.72 11.17 -17.97
CA GLU A 82 -0.96 12.23 -17.27
C GLU A 82 0.43 11.74 -16.91
N ASP A 83 1.37 12.66 -16.80
CA ASP A 83 2.68 12.37 -16.20
C ASP A 83 2.46 12.06 -14.71
N ARG A 84 3.10 11.01 -14.22
CA ARG A 84 3.00 10.67 -12.81
C ARG A 84 4.32 10.13 -12.27
N LYS A 85 4.60 10.48 -11.01
CA LYS A 85 5.73 9.91 -10.27
C LYS A 85 5.23 8.81 -9.33
N TYR A 86 5.99 7.73 -9.25
CA TYR A 86 5.77 6.63 -8.31
C TYR A 86 7.02 6.39 -7.50
N GLY A 87 6.85 5.85 -6.30
CA GLY A 87 7.94 5.39 -5.46
C GLY A 87 7.87 3.87 -5.28
N LEU A 88 9.02 3.23 -5.22
CA LEU A 88 9.15 1.80 -4.92
C LEU A 88 9.88 1.63 -3.60
N ILE A 89 9.34 0.81 -2.72
CA ILE A 89 9.92 0.39 -1.45
C ILE A 89 9.95 -1.14 -1.44
N VAL A 90 11.01 -1.71 -0.90
CA VAL A 90 11.10 -3.17 -0.70
C VAL A 90 11.14 -3.44 0.80
N LEU A 91 10.36 -4.43 1.24
CA LEU A 91 10.34 -4.90 2.63
C LEU A 91 10.73 -6.37 2.67
N GLU A 92 11.65 -6.71 3.55
CA GLU A 92 12.00 -8.08 3.92
C GLU A 92 11.42 -8.32 5.31
N ASP A 93 10.50 -9.29 5.42
CA ASP A 93 9.80 -9.56 6.69
C ASP A 93 9.20 -8.28 7.31
N TYR A 94 8.66 -7.40 6.46
CA TYR A 94 8.04 -6.11 6.79
C TYR A 94 9.02 -5.02 7.26
N GLU A 95 10.32 -5.27 7.23
CA GLU A 95 11.32 -4.22 7.47
C GLU A 95 11.91 -3.74 6.16
N GLN A 96 12.06 -2.42 6.04
CA GLN A 96 12.57 -1.78 4.82
C GLN A 96 13.97 -2.26 4.49
N LYS A 97 14.14 -2.67 3.23
CA LYS A 97 15.38 -3.29 2.75
C LYS A 97 15.97 -2.44 1.63
N PRO A 98 17.24 -2.04 1.74
CA PRO A 98 17.90 -1.39 0.62
C PRO A 98 18.05 -2.33 -0.57
N PHE A 99 17.98 -1.76 -1.78
CA PHE A 99 18.07 -2.51 -3.03
C PHE A 99 18.80 -1.68 -4.09
N LYS A 100 19.35 -2.34 -5.09
CA LYS A 100 19.97 -1.67 -6.23
C LYS A 100 19.03 -1.69 -7.43
N ILE A 101 19.10 -0.62 -8.20
CA ILE A 101 18.32 -0.44 -9.43
C ILE A 101 19.28 -0.55 -10.63
N ASP A 102 18.94 -1.43 -11.57
CA ASP A 102 19.73 -1.65 -12.79
C ASP A 102 21.22 -1.83 -12.45
N ASP A 103 22.09 -1.12 -13.13
CA ASP A 103 23.55 -1.22 -12.94
C ASP A 103 24.08 -0.12 -12.00
N THR A 104 23.20 0.50 -11.18
CA THR A 104 23.67 1.53 -10.24
C THR A 104 24.60 0.93 -9.19
N PRO A 105 25.66 1.65 -8.80
CA PRO A 105 26.60 1.10 -7.83
C PRO A 105 26.06 1.08 -6.39
N ASN A 106 25.16 1.98 -6.05
CA ASN A 106 24.69 2.19 -4.69
C ASN A 106 23.28 1.64 -4.48
N ALA A 107 23.04 1.06 -3.33
CA ALA A 107 21.70 0.66 -2.91
C ALA A 107 20.93 1.89 -2.40
N VAL A 108 19.61 1.86 -2.58
CA VAL A 108 18.68 2.90 -2.12
C VAL A 108 17.62 2.26 -1.21
N SER A 109 17.10 3.02 -0.26
CA SER A 109 16.03 2.56 0.62
C SER A 109 14.66 2.65 -0.08
N HIS A 110 14.52 3.64 -0.97
CA HIS A 110 13.35 3.79 -1.85
C HIS A 110 13.81 4.37 -3.17
N TYR A 111 13.04 4.13 -4.24
CA TYR A 111 13.37 4.56 -5.60
C TYR A 111 12.16 5.24 -6.22
N SER A 112 12.33 6.48 -6.68
CA SER A 112 11.28 7.23 -7.38
C SER A 112 11.52 7.20 -8.88
N PHE A 113 10.44 6.99 -9.64
CA PHE A 113 10.50 6.98 -11.10
C PHE A 113 9.32 7.78 -11.68
N ASP A 114 9.62 8.49 -12.77
CA ASP A 114 8.63 9.23 -13.55
C ASP A 114 8.15 8.37 -14.70
N ILE A 115 6.87 8.39 -14.97
CA ILE A 115 6.30 7.66 -16.09
C ILE A 115 5.39 8.58 -16.91
N LYS A 116 5.53 8.50 -18.23
CA LYS A 116 4.77 9.31 -19.18
C LYS A 116 3.36 8.76 -19.41
N PRO A 117 2.45 9.58 -19.93
CA PRO A 117 1.12 9.09 -20.28
C PRO A 117 1.18 7.88 -21.21
N ASN A 118 0.36 6.88 -20.93
CA ASN A 118 0.15 5.70 -21.77
C ASN A 118 1.49 5.02 -22.15
N SER A 119 2.37 4.84 -21.14
CA SER A 119 3.70 4.25 -21.35
C SER A 119 3.97 3.14 -20.33
N SER A 120 5.10 2.46 -20.49
CA SER A 120 5.53 1.41 -19.58
C SER A 120 7.03 1.53 -19.30
N ILE A 121 7.44 1.00 -18.15
CA ILE A 121 8.85 0.86 -17.79
C ILE A 121 9.13 -0.56 -17.32
N THR A 122 10.38 -0.96 -17.47
CA THR A 122 10.92 -2.18 -16.86
C THR A 122 12.22 -1.80 -16.16
N THR A 123 12.35 -2.15 -14.88
CA THR A 123 13.48 -1.75 -14.05
C THR A 123 14.00 -2.99 -13.31
N LYS A 124 15.28 -3.29 -13.47
CA LYS A 124 15.92 -4.41 -12.76
C LYS A 124 16.17 -4.03 -11.29
N ILE A 125 15.91 -4.97 -10.41
CA ILE A 125 16.05 -4.82 -8.96
C ILE A 125 16.95 -5.95 -8.45
N HIS A 126 17.98 -5.59 -7.69
CA HIS A 126 18.92 -6.52 -7.10
C HIS A 126 18.88 -6.40 -5.58
N LEU A 127 18.63 -7.53 -4.93
CA LEU A 127 18.45 -7.59 -3.48
C LEU A 127 19.46 -8.55 -2.87
N GLN A 128 20.04 -8.14 -1.74
CA GLN A 128 20.77 -9.04 -0.83
C GLN A 128 19.87 -9.26 0.36
N ILE A 129 19.36 -10.48 0.54
CA ILE A 129 18.41 -10.81 1.60
C ILE A 129 19.09 -11.57 2.73
N SER A 130 18.44 -11.63 3.88
CA SER A 130 18.87 -12.43 5.01
C SER A 130 18.71 -13.93 4.71
N PRO A 131 19.60 -14.80 5.24
CA PRO A 131 19.44 -16.25 5.00
C PRO A 131 18.17 -16.83 5.65
N THR A 132 17.55 -16.11 6.58
CA THR A 132 16.34 -16.51 7.28
C THR A 132 15.10 -15.75 6.80
N ALA A 133 15.21 -14.93 5.75
CA ALA A 133 14.10 -14.13 5.23
C ALA A 133 12.94 -15.05 4.79
N SER A 134 11.71 -14.67 5.11
CA SER A 134 10.52 -15.48 4.88
C SER A 134 9.54 -14.84 3.90
N GLU A 135 9.44 -13.51 3.88
CA GLU A 135 8.51 -12.80 3.01
C GLU A 135 9.17 -11.57 2.40
N LEU A 136 8.90 -11.33 1.14
CA LEU A 136 9.39 -10.16 0.40
C LEU A 136 8.19 -9.40 -0.16
N THR A 137 8.15 -8.10 0.09
CA THR A 137 7.08 -7.23 -0.40
C THR A 137 7.66 -6.07 -1.20
N PHE A 138 7.10 -5.83 -2.37
CA PHE A 138 7.36 -4.64 -3.18
C PHE A 138 6.14 -3.74 -3.05
N LEU A 139 6.35 -2.52 -2.57
CA LEU A 139 5.29 -1.56 -2.30
C LEU A 139 5.47 -0.37 -3.23
N ILE A 140 4.42 -0.04 -3.99
CA ILE A 140 4.44 1.09 -4.93
C ILE A 140 3.55 2.19 -4.35
N ILE A 141 4.12 3.39 -4.25
CA ILE A 141 3.51 4.58 -3.68
C ILE A 141 3.22 5.56 -4.81
N LYS A 142 2.01 6.10 -4.85
CA LYS A 142 1.61 7.13 -5.82
C LYS A 142 2.10 8.50 -5.36
N LYS A 143 2.66 9.28 -6.27
CA LYS A 143 3.06 10.68 -6.02
C LYS A 143 3.82 10.83 -4.69
N PRO A 144 4.98 10.15 -4.52
CA PRO A 144 5.64 10.07 -3.21
C PRO A 144 6.05 11.42 -2.62
N GLU A 145 6.41 12.39 -3.47
CA GLU A 145 6.87 13.71 -3.01
C GLU A 145 5.72 14.69 -2.74
N TYR A 146 4.50 14.35 -3.18
CA TYR A 146 3.37 15.26 -3.06
C TYR A 146 2.91 15.34 -1.60
N LYS A 147 2.86 16.56 -1.08
CA LYS A 147 2.29 16.88 0.25
C LYS A 147 0.94 17.54 0.05
N LEU A 148 -0.08 16.99 0.68
CA LEU A 148 -1.43 17.52 0.59
C LEU A 148 -1.49 18.87 1.32
N LYS A 149 -1.88 19.92 0.60
CA LYS A 149 -1.88 21.30 1.14
C LYS A 149 -3.26 21.78 1.56
N ASP A 150 -4.29 21.03 1.22
CA ASP A 150 -5.69 21.37 1.49
C ASP A 150 -6.41 20.15 2.07
N ASN A 151 -7.64 20.31 2.43
CA ASN A 151 -8.46 19.22 2.97
C ASN A 151 -9.28 18.51 1.86
N ASP A 152 -8.69 18.38 0.67
CA ASP A 152 -9.34 17.72 -0.46
C ASP A 152 -9.32 16.20 -0.25
N LEU A 153 -10.46 15.65 0.14
CA LEU A 153 -10.62 14.21 0.40
C LEU A 153 -10.47 13.36 -0.86
N ASN A 154 -10.77 13.91 -2.04
CA ASN A 154 -10.57 13.18 -3.30
C ASN A 154 -9.08 12.96 -3.58
N LYS A 155 -8.27 13.99 -3.39
CA LYS A 155 -6.81 13.86 -3.50
C LYS A 155 -6.25 12.93 -2.41
N ALA A 156 -6.76 13.06 -1.18
CA ALA A 156 -6.34 12.22 -0.05
C ALA A 156 -6.62 10.74 -0.34
N ALA A 157 -7.78 10.41 -0.91
CA ALA A 157 -8.16 9.04 -1.26
C ALA A 157 -7.23 8.43 -2.33
N ILE A 158 -6.77 9.24 -3.30
CA ILE A 158 -5.80 8.79 -4.31
C ILE A 158 -4.46 8.45 -3.64
N LEU A 159 -4.03 9.27 -2.69
CA LEU A 159 -2.75 9.11 -2.00
C LEU A 159 -2.78 7.98 -0.95
N GLU A 160 -3.96 7.66 -0.42
CA GLU A 160 -4.17 6.57 0.52
C GLU A 160 -3.80 5.22 -0.10
N GLU A 161 -4.19 5.01 -1.34
CA GLU A 161 -4.00 3.72 -2.01
C GLU A 161 -2.52 3.42 -2.24
N VAL A 162 -2.09 2.27 -1.77
CA VAL A 162 -0.77 1.70 -2.05
C VAL A 162 -0.95 0.42 -2.88
N LEU A 163 0.03 0.12 -3.72
CA LEU A 163 0.00 -1.06 -4.57
C LEU A 163 1.06 -2.03 -4.05
N SER A 164 0.69 -3.28 -3.82
CA SER A 164 1.62 -4.24 -3.22
C SER A 164 1.74 -5.52 -4.05
N MET A 165 2.95 -6.08 -4.04
CA MET A 165 3.25 -7.41 -4.56
C MET A 165 3.99 -8.15 -3.46
N ARG A 166 3.48 -9.32 -3.05
CA ARG A 166 3.97 -10.05 -1.89
C ARG A 166 4.32 -11.48 -2.29
N TYR A 167 5.46 -11.95 -1.79
CA TYR A 167 6.03 -13.26 -2.15
C TYR A 167 6.59 -13.94 -0.91
N SER A 168 6.40 -15.25 -0.80
CA SER A 168 7.20 -16.02 0.16
C SER A 168 8.60 -16.23 -0.41
N ILE A 169 9.58 -16.39 0.46
CA ILE A 169 10.96 -16.63 0.05
C ILE A 169 11.33 -18.07 0.40
N ASN A 170 11.90 -18.79 -0.57
CA ASN A 170 12.49 -20.09 -0.34
C ASN A 170 13.99 -19.90 -0.09
N THR A 171 14.41 -20.00 1.18
CA THR A 171 15.82 -19.94 1.56
C THR A 171 16.29 -21.30 2.09
N PRO A 172 17.57 -21.66 1.89
CA PRO A 172 18.07 -22.95 2.38
C PRO A 172 17.98 -23.16 3.89
N HIS A 173 17.89 -22.08 4.64
CA HIS A 173 17.83 -22.08 6.10
C HIS A 173 16.45 -21.71 6.66
N LYS A 174 15.43 -21.77 5.82
CA LYS A 174 14.06 -21.50 6.26
C LYS A 174 13.64 -22.58 7.25
N ASP A 175 13.47 -22.19 8.51
CA ASP A 175 12.87 -23.07 9.50
C ASP A 175 11.43 -23.35 9.09
N ASN A 176 11.10 -24.63 8.96
CA ASN A 176 9.74 -25.06 8.60
C ASN A 176 8.72 -24.77 9.73
N GLU A 177 9.15 -24.23 10.84
CA GLU A 177 8.24 -23.75 11.89
C GLU A 177 7.53 -22.50 11.39
N LYS A 178 6.22 -22.53 11.39
CA LYS A 178 5.39 -21.39 11.00
C LYS A 178 5.71 -20.19 11.89
N ILE A 179 6.17 -19.12 11.29
CA ILE A 179 6.42 -17.86 12.00
C ILE A 179 5.11 -17.40 12.61
N LYS A 180 5.08 -17.22 13.91
CA LYS A 180 3.93 -16.66 14.64
C LYS A 180 4.37 -15.35 15.28
N PRO A 181 4.10 -14.22 14.62
CA PRO A 181 4.42 -12.94 15.21
C PRO A 181 3.67 -12.72 16.53
N THR A 182 4.31 -12.06 17.49
CA THR A 182 3.67 -11.70 18.75
C THR A 182 2.85 -10.42 18.56
N PRO A 183 1.52 -10.46 18.73
CA PRO A 183 0.71 -9.26 18.59
C PRO A 183 1.01 -8.22 19.67
N VAL A 184 0.92 -6.96 19.28
CA VAL A 184 0.98 -5.83 20.22
C VAL A 184 -0.33 -5.80 21.02
N GLN A 185 -0.22 -5.51 22.32
CA GLN A 185 -1.40 -5.38 23.18
C GLN A 185 -2.11 -4.04 22.86
N PRO A 186 -3.41 -4.07 22.52
CA PRO A 186 -4.14 -2.84 22.29
C PRO A 186 -4.46 -2.12 23.60
N LYS A 187 -4.63 -0.81 23.52
CA LYS A 187 -5.15 0.02 24.60
C LYS A 187 -6.62 -0.37 24.92
N ASN A 188 -7.40 -0.57 23.88
CA ASN A 188 -8.83 -0.93 23.97
C ASN A 188 -9.21 -1.87 22.82
N VAL A 189 -10.29 -2.63 23.05
CA VAL A 189 -10.98 -3.40 22.00
C VAL A 189 -12.44 -2.95 22.02
N LEU A 190 -12.95 -2.51 20.87
CA LEU A 190 -14.30 -1.94 20.76
C LEU A 190 -15.17 -2.75 19.81
N LYS A 191 -16.50 -2.74 20.08
CA LYS A 191 -17.56 -3.31 19.25
C LYS A 191 -18.56 -2.20 18.97
N ASP A 192 -18.33 -1.43 17.93
CA ASP A 192 -19.11 -0.22 17.66
C ASP A 192 -19.43 -0.01 16.17
N ASP A 193 -19.27 -1.05 15.37
CA ASP A 193 -19.51 -1.04 13.92
C ASP A 193 -18.59 -0.11 13.11
N LEU A 194 -17.46 0.35 13.69
CA LEU A 194 -16.46 1.17 13.02
C LEU A 194 -15.23 0.32 12.68
N TYR A 195 -15.41 -0.71 11.84
CA TYR A 195 -14.44 -1.79 11.65
C TYR A 195 -13.49 -1.59 10.46
N GLU A 196 -13.16 -0.35 10.11
CA GLU A 196 -12.16 -0.07 9.06
C GLU A 196 -10.85 -0.83 9.37
N PRO A 197 -10.27 -1.55 8.40
CA PRO A 197 -9.06 -2.35 8.68
C PRO A 197 -7.88 -1.54 9.19
N LEU A 198 -7.73 -0.30 8.72
CA LEU A 198 -6.66 0.60 9.16
C LEU A 198 -7.15 2.04 9.08
N PHE A 199 -7.16 2.74 10.20
CA PHE A 199 -7.56 4.16 10.24
C PHE A 199 -6.73 4.89 11.28
N VAL A 200 -6.30 6.12 10.95
CA VAL A 200 -5.64 7.02 11.91
C VAL A 200 -6.61 8.14 12.26
N THR A 201 -6.81 8.36 13.55
CA THR A 201 -7.80 9.31 14.06
C THR A 201 -7.26 10.04 15.30
N LYS A 202 -7.89 11.17 15.64
CA LYS A 202 -7.63 11.88 16.90
C LYS A 202 -8.49 11.37 18.05
N ASN A 203 -9.56 10.65 17.74
CA ASN A 203 -10.58 10.26 18.72
C ASN A 203 -10.94 8.79 18.52
N GLU A 204 -10.79 8.00 19.57
CA GLU A 204 -11.11 6.56 19.51
C GLU A 204 -12.60 6.27 19.36
N GLU A 205 -13.47 7.21 19.78
CA GLU A 205 -14.93 7.03 19.66
C GLU A 205 -15.47 7.34 18.27
N LYS A 206 -14.71 8.07 17.44
CA LYS A 206 -15.12 8.49 16.10
C LYS A 206 -13.92 8.43 15.16
N LEU A 207 -14.13 7.85 14.00
CA LEU A 207 -13.08 7.85 12.96
C LEU A 207 -13.11 9.22 12.24
N GLN A 208 -12.21 10.12 12.64
CA GLN A 208 -12.04 11.44 12.06
C GLN A 208 -10.78 11.46 11.21
N VAL A 209 -10.93 11.81 9.94
CA VAL A 209 -9.81 11.89 9.01
C VAL A 209 -8.78 12.92 9.50
N VAL A 210 -7.51 12.54 9.52
CA VAL A 210 -6.37 13.42 9.84
C VAL A 210 -5.52 13.54 8.58
N LEU A 211 -5.48 14.72 7.97
CA LEU A 211 -4.69 14.98 6.77
C LEU A 211 -3.43 15.80 7.06
N SER A 212 -3.41 16.51 8.19
CA SER A 212 -2.21 17.16 8.67
C SER A 212 -2.25 17.28 10.19
N GLU A 213 -1.07 17.28 10.83
CA GLU A 213 -0.94 17.45 12.27
C GLU A 213 0.49 17.88 12.61
N ASN A 214 0.68 18.43 13.78
CA ASN A 214 1.99 18.85 14.26
C ASN A 214 2.82 17.63 14.71
N GLU A 215 4.13 17.76 14.57
CA GLU A 215 5.09 16.78 15.08
C GLU A 215 4.88 16.52 16.58
N GLY A 216 5.20 15.33 17.05
CA GLY A 216 5.11 14.96 18.46
C GLY A 216 3.69 14.78 18.99
N LYS A 217 2.67 14.96 18.17
CA LYS A 217 1.27 14.76 18.60
C LYS A 217 0.93 13.29 18.69
N GLU A 218 0.20 12.95 19.74
CA GLU A 218 -0.35 11.60 19.90
C GLU A 218 -1.60 11.46 19.03
N LEU A 219 -1.66 10.37 18.28
CA LEU A 219 -2.79 9.96 17.46
C LEU A 219 -3.15 8.51 17.80
N THR A 220 -4.29 8.08 17.28
CA THR A 220 -4.84 6.75 17.53
C THR A 220 -4.88 5.96 16.22
N ILE A 221 -4.36 4.72 16.24
CA ILE A 221 -4.60 3.72 15.21
C ILE A 221 -5.84 2.93 15.62
N SER A 222 -6.80 2.83 14.70
CA SER A 222 -7.92 1.90 14.78
C SER A 222 -7.68 0.81 13.74
N SER A 223 -7.56 -0.44 14.19
CA SER A 223 -7.40 -1.60 13.32
C SER A 223 -8.61 -2.50 13.49
N GLY A 224 -9.46 -2.56 12.48
CA GLY A 224 -10.76 -3.22 12.56
C GLY A 224 -10.85 -4.50 11.75
N ASN A 225 -11.93 -5.26 12.04
CA ASN A 225 -12.22 -6.51 11.35
C ASN A 225 -13.74 -6.67 11.23
N GLU A 226 -14.27 -6.41 10.05
CA GLU A 226 -15.71 -6.59 9.76
C GLU A 226 -16.06 -8.03 9.36
N THR A 227 -15.08 -8.93 9.28
CA THR A 227 -15.30 -10.30 8.81
C THR A 227 -15.73 -11.23 9.95
N THR A 228 -16.12 -12.45 9.59
CA THR A 228 -16.51 -13.50 10.55
C THR A 228 -15.31 -14.33 11.03
N GLU A 229 -14.12 -14.08 10.50
CA GLU A 229 -12.90 -14.80 10.84
C GLU A 229 -11.90 -13.83 11.51
N GLU A 230 -11.04 -14.36 12.35
CA GLU A 230 -9.95 -13.58 12.93
C GLU A 230 -9.02 -13.06 11.85
N MET A 231 -8.62 -11.78 11.93
CA MET A 231 -7.73 -11.14 10.97
C MET A 231 -6.41 -10.74 11.64
N SER A 232 -5.31 -11.07 10.98
CA SER A 232 -3.98 -10.63 11.42
C SER A 232 -3.40 -9.63 10.43
N TYR A 233 -2.71 -8.63 10.96
CA TYR A 233 -2.04 -7.61 10.14
C TYR A 233 -0.60 -7.40 10.65
N ALA A 234 0.32 -7.10 9.71
CA ALA A 234 1.57 -6.43 10.02
C ALA A 234 1.38 -4.96 9.64
N ILE A 235 1.58 -4.04 10.59
CA ILE A 235 1.42 -2.60 10.36
C ILE A 235 2.78 -1.93 10.46
N VAL A 236 3.12 -1.12 9.47
CA VAL A 236 4.38 -0.37 9.42
C VAL A 236 4.08 1.11 9.19
N ALA A 237 5.05 1.97 9.50
CA ALA A 237 4.94 3.42 9.32
C ALA A 237 6.11 3.93 8.49
N PHE A 238 5.80 4.87 7.59
CA PHE A 238 6.80 5.56 6.77
C PHE A 238 6.73 7.07 7.03
N LYS A 239 7.90 7.68 7.19
CA LYS A 239 8.07 9.14 7.16
C LYS A 239 8.94 9.47 5.93
N ASP A 240 8.38 10.18 4.98
CA ASP A 240 9.02 10.47 3.68
C ASP A 240 9.64 9.20 3.06
N TRP A 241 8.93 8.09 3.22
CA TRP A 241 9.19 6.75 2.64
C TRP A 241 10.41 6.04 3.26
N GLU A 242 10.89 6.53 4.38
CA GLU A 242 11.79 5.80 5.27
C GLU A 242 10.97 5.20 6.41
N GLN A 243 11.13 3.92 6.65
CA GLN A 243 10.39 3.22 7.71
C GLN A 243 10.84 3.73 9.08
N VAL A 244 9.86 4.05 9.93
CA VAL A 244 10.11 4.54 11.30
C VAL A 244 9.49 3.58 12.32
N GLU A 245 9.93 3.71 13.57
CA GLU A 245 9.34 2.99 14.69
C GLU A 245 7.88 3.46 14.89
N LEU A 246 7.03 2.54 15.28
CA LEU A 246 5.58 2.80 15.39
C LEU A 246 5.07 2.54 16.81
N LEU A 247 5.08 1.30 17.26
CA LEU A 247 4.58 0.92 18.59
C LEU A 247 5.67 0.16 19.34
N ASN A 248 5.85 0.50 20.63
CA ASN A 248 6.83 -0.18 21.51
C ASN A 248 8.25 -0.16 20.94
N ASN A 249 8.63 0.94 20.28
CA ASN A 249 9.95 1.14 19.63
C ASN A 249 10.25 0.04 18.60
N LYS A 250 9.21 -0.49 17.94
CA LYS A 250 9.35 -1.48 16.87
C LYS A 250 8.91 -0.91 15.55
N LYS A 251 9.57 -1.30 14.48
CA LYS A 251 9.22 -0.90 13.11
C LYS A 251 8.00 -1.63 12.58
N VAL A 252 7.71 -2.82 13.13
CA VAL A 252 6.57 -3.64 12.68
C VAL A 252 5.68 -3.92 13.91
N ALA A 253 4.42 -3.55 13.80
CA ALA A 253 3.41 -3.85 14.81
C ALA A 253 2.50 -4.96 14.26
N TYR A 254 2.50 -6.11 14.90
CA TYR A 254 1.59 -7.21 14.55
C TYR A 254 0.32 -7.09 15.37
N THR A 255 -0.83 -7.27 14.71
CA THR A 255 -2.15 -7.25 15.37
C THR A 255 -2.91 -8.51 15.01
N THR A 256 -3.78 -8.94 15.92
CA THR A 256 -4.71 -10.05 15.67
C THR A 256 -6.07 -9.59 16.17
N VAL A 257 -6.99 -9.36 15.24
CA VAL A 257 -8.26 -8.67 15.50
C VAL A 257 -9.39 -9.69 15.38
N ALA A 258 -10.13 -9.88 16.48
CA ALA A 258 -11.27 -10.79 16.52
C ALA A 258 -12.41 -10.30 15.61
N PRO A 259 -13.26 -11.20 15.13
CA PRO A 259 -14.40 -10.83 14.30
C PRO A 259 -15.27 -9.72 14.92
N GLU A 260 -15.71 -8.80 14.09
CA GLU A 260 -16.61 -7.71 14.47
C GLU A 260 -16.09 -6.92 15.68
N THR A 261 -14.75 -6.66 15.68
CA THR A 261 -14.11 -5.77 16.67
C THR A 261 -13.14 -4.84 15.99
N ARG A 262 -12.69 -3.84 16.73
CA ARG A 262 -11.51 -3.05 16.35
C ARG A 262 -10.61 -2.85 17.56
N GLN A 263 -9.32 -2.83 17.31
CA GLN A 263 -8.27 -2.61 18.32
C GLN A 263 -7.76 -1.19 18.22
N ILE A 264 -7.52 -0.59 19.37
CA ILE A 264 -7.08 0.80 19.51
C ILE A 264 -5.65 0.83 20.04
N PHE A 265 -4.78 1.58 19.36
CA PHE A 265 -3.39 1.79 19.76
C PHE A 265 -3.08 3.28 19.68
N ASN A 266 -2.42 3.83 20.70
CA ASN A 266 -1.90 5.20 20.63
C ASN A 266 -0.46 5.18 20.10
N PHE A 267 -0.12 6.16 19.29
CA PHE A 267 1.24 6.38 18.80
C PHE A 267 1.51 7.88 18.70
N THR A 268 2.78 8.24 18.64
CA THR A 268 3.20 9.64 18.55
C THR A 268 3.82 9.88 17.17
N LEU A 269 3.39 10.95 16.51
CA LEU A 269 3.99 11.37 15.24
C LEU A 269 5.46 11.71 15.44
N PRO A 270 6.34 11.29 14.52
CA PRO A 270 7.77 11.59 14.67
C PRO A 270 8.06 13.08 14.59
N ILE A 271 9.18 13.48 15.19
CA ILE A 271 9.73 14.85 15.06
C ILE A 271 10.31 14.99 13.65
N VAL A 272 10.14 16.14 13.05
CA VAL A 272 10.58 16.43 11.69
C VAL A 272 11.37 17.74 11.61
N GLU A 273 12.31 17.82 10.69
CA GLU A 273 13.07 19.05 10.42
C GLU A 273 12.32 20.00 9.49
N GLN A 274 11.40 19.44 8.71
CA GLN A 274 10.56 20.16 7.75
C GLN A 274 9.28 19.35 7.54
N GLU A 275 8.28 19.98 6.93
CA GLU A 275 7.04 19.27 6.60
C GLU A 275 7.35 17.92 5.92
N SER A 276 6.77 16.85 6.44
CA SER A 276 7.05 15.48 6.00
C SER A 276 5.76 14.69 5.77
N ASN A 277 5.77 13.83 4.77
CA ASN A 277 4.70 12.85 4.57
C ASN A 277 4.82 11.74 5.61
N PHE A 278 3.68 11.29 6.12
CA PHE A 278 3.61 10.13 7.02
C PHE A 278 2.44 9.25 6.59
N GLN A 279 2.67 7.94 6.53
CA GLN A 279 1.61 7.01 6.17
C GLN A 279 1.84 5.68 6.86
N LEU A 280 0.76 5.08 7.37
CA LEU A 280 0.75 3.69 7.82
C LEU A 280 0.34 2.78 6.67
N VAL A 281 0.91 1.58 6.66
CA VAL A 281 0.52 0.52 5.72
C VAL A 281 0.29 -0.76 6.52
N ALA A 282 -0.86 -1.39 6.30
CA ALA A 282 -1.21 -2.67 6.92
C ALA A 282 -1.18 -3.78 5.86
N PHE A 283 -0.55 -4.89 6.21
CA PHE A 283 -0.43 -6.09 5.36
C PHE A 283 -1.24 -7.22 6.02
N PRO A 284 -2.35 -7.65 5.40
CA PRO A 284 -3.13 -8.75 5.96
C PRO A 284 -2.41 -10.09 5.78
N PHE A 285 -2.70 -11.03 6.66
CA PHE A 285 -2.17 -12.40 6.61
C PHE A 285 -0.64 -12.45 6.57
N PRO A 286 0.07 -11.81 7.53
CA PRO A 286 1.55 -11.84 7.51
C PRO A 286 2.08 -13.28 7.55
N TYR A 287 3.05 -13.55 6.68
CA TYR A 287 3.72 -14.84 6.50
C TYR A 287 2.80 -15.96 5.97
N LYS A 288 1.64 -15.58 5.41
CA LYS A 288 0.66 -16.54 4.83
C LYS A 288 0.30 -16.18 3.39
N VAL A 289 1.20 -15.54 2.66
CA VAL A 289 0.95 -15.17 1.27
C VAL A 289 0.77 -16.43 0.40
N SER A 290 -0.13 -16.36 -0.56
CA SER A 290 -0.50 -17.49 -1.41
C SER A 290 -1.07 -16.98 -2.72
N LYS A 291 -0.76 -17.66 -3.82
CA LYS A 291 -1.33 -17.37 -5.14
C LYS A 291 -2.86 -17.45 -5.15
N ASN A 292 -3.43 -18.35 -4.34
CA ASN A 292 -4.87 -18.60 -4.33
C ASN A 292 -5.66 -17.53 -3.57
N ASN A 293 -4.99 -16.65 -2.83
CA ASN A 293 -5.64 -15.67 -1.97
C ASN A 293 -5.08 -14.25 -2.17
N TYR A 294 -4.46 -13.99 -3.31
CA TYR A 294 -3.70 -12.75 -3.47
C TYR A 294 -4.56 -11.49 -3.36
N MET A 295 -5.84 -11.55 -3.75
CA MET A 295 -6.74 -10.40 -3.64
C MET A 295 -6.95 -9.96 -2.18
N ASN A 296 -7.00 -10.93 -1.26
CA ASN A 296 -7.16 -10.66 0.17
C ASN A 296 -5.84 -10.29 0.85
N GLN A 297 -4.72 -10.37 0.13
CA GLN A 297 -3.38 -10.07 0.65
C GLN A 297 -2.92 -8.65 0.32
N GLN A 298 -3.71 -7.88 -0.43
CA GLN A 298 -3.33 -6.53 -0.83
C GLN A 298 -3.17 -5.63 0.40
N ALA A 299 -2.13 -4.80 0.37
CA ALA A 299 -1.86 -3.85 1.46
C ALA A 299 -2.90 -2.73 1.49
N PHE A 300 -3.15 -2.19 2.67
CA PHE A 300 -3.99 -1.01 2.88
C PHE A 300 -3.13 0.15 3.38
N GLY A 301 -3.25 1.32 2.75
CA GLY A 301 -2.65 2.53 3.29
C GLY A 301 -3.64 3.26 4.20
N SER A 302 -3.16 3.92 5.22
CA SER A 302 -3.93 4.97 5.89
C SER A 302 -3.98 6.22 5.00
N PHE A 303 -4.85 7.17 5.30
CA PHE A 303 -4.69 8.50 4.72
C PHE A 303 -3.28 9.00 5.00
N ARG A 304 -2.69 9.66 4.01
CA ARG A 304 -1.36 10.27 4.14
C ARG A 304 -1.49 11.54 4.96
N ILE A 305 -0.67 11.67 6.00
CA ILE A 305 -0.68 12.82 6.91
C ILE A 305 0.54 13.69 6.59
N VAL A 306 0.34 15.00 6.49
CA VAL A 306 1.45 15.94 6.43
C VAL A 306 1.80 16.33 7.87
N ILE A 307 2.98 15.93 8.32
CA ILE A 307 3.50 16.34 9.63
C ILE A 307 4.06 17.76 9.48
N LYS A 308 3.57 18.67 10.29
CA LYS A 308 4.03 20.06 10.33
C LYS A 308 5.12 20.21 11.39
N ASN A 309 6.19 20.92 11.02
CA ASN A 309 7.24 21.30 11.94
C ASN A 309 6.74 22.48 12.77
N GLU A 310 6.94 22.46 14.09
CA GLU A 310 6.48 23.53 15.00
C GLU A 310 7.51 24.66 15.20
N GLN A 311 8.65 24.66 14.49
CA GLN A 311 9.67 25.71 14.63
C GLN A 311 9.27 26.99 13.91
#